data_960f74e7c9a5f619accee59a1bf6eda7
#
_entry.id   960f74e7c9a5f619accee59a1bf6eda7
#
_cell.length_a   1.000
_cell.length_b   1.000
_cell.length_c   1.000
_cell.angle_alpha   90.00
_cell.angle_beta   90.00
_cell.angle_gamma   90.00
#
_symmetry.space_group_name_H-M   'P 1'
#
loop_
_entity.id
_entity.type
_entity.pdbx_description
1 polymer ?
#
loop_
_entity_poly.entity_id
_entity_poly.type
_entity_poly.pdbx_seq_one_letter_code
_entity_poly.pdbx_strand_id
1 'polypeptide(L)'
;GVPGGLLLRRPDVRAAEKQVNAQAALLGASKRDWLPSFFLNGSFGYASHDVKDMGKKGSMTWSIAPSMTWNIFTGGRNAQEERLQRAQLDESINQFNNTVLTAVQEVDNAMSAYKNSIKQIVACREMLYQGKEAFELSLDLYKQGLTPFQNVLDAQRSLLTYENTLVKAKGYSLVCLVQMYQALGGGW
;
A
#
# COMPACT_ATOMS: atom_id res chain seq x y z
N GLY A 1 -11.44 -16.03 -8.85
CA GLY A 1 -10.22 -15.34 -8.44
C GLY A 1 -10.34 -13.83 -8.62
N VAL A 2 -9.58 -13.06 -7.84
CA VAL A 2 -9.56 -11.59 -7.97
C VAL A 2 -9.01 -11.23 -9.35
N PRO A 3 -9.70 -10.37 -10.14
CA PRO A 3 -9.17 -9.94 -11.44
C PRO A 3 -7.82 -9.23 -11.24
N GLY A 4 -6.76 -9.71 -11.89
CA GLY A 4 -5.41 -9.14 -11.76
C GLY A 4 -5.33 -7.63 -12.03
N GLY A 5 -6.24 -7.10 -12.87
CA GLY A 5 -6.35 -5.66 -13.13
C GLY A 5 -6.75 -4.81 -11.92
N LEU A 6 -7.38 -5.37 -10.88
CA LEU A 6 -7.69 -4.65 -9.65
C LEU A 6 -6.45 -4.52 -8.74
N LEU A 7 -5.63 -5.56 -8.66
CA LEU A 7 -4.38 -5.53 -7.89
C LEU A 7 -3.39 -4.49 -8.41
N LEU A 8 -3.32 -4.30 -9.73
CA LEU A 8 -2.47 -3.28 -10.36
C LEU A 8 -2.93 -1.83 -10.10
N ARG A 9 -4.15 -1.63 -9.60
CA ARG A 9 -4.63 -0.29 -9.20
C ARG A 9 -4.14 0.10 -7.80
N ARG A 10 -3.72 -0.85 -6.99
CA ARG A 10 -3.20 -0.58 -5.65
C ARG A 10 -1.97 0.32 -5.71
N PRO A 11 -1.92 1.38 -4.90
CA PRO A 11 -0.81 2.34 -4.94
C PRO A 11 0.52 1.72 -4.47
N ASP A 12 0.49 0.77 -3.54
CA ASP A 12 1.67 0.03 -3.06
C ASP A 12 2.29 -0.85 -4.15
N VAL A 13 1.48 -1.60 -4.89
CA VAL A 13 1.93 -2.42 -6.03
C VAL A 13 2.52 -1.54 -7.13
N ARG A 14 1.86 -0.41 -7.44
CA ARG A 14 2.37 0.56 -8.42
C ARG A 14 3.67 1.22 -7.97
N ALA A 15 3.81 1.52 -6.69
CA ALA A 15 5.05 2.07 -6.14
C ALA A 15 6.20 1.07 -6.26
N ALA A 16 5.97 -0.20 -5.92
CA ALA A 16 6.95 -1.27 -6.06
C ALA A 16 7.36 -1.49 -7.54
N GLU A 17 6.40 -1.45 -8.47
CA GLU A 17 6.69 -1.50 -9.92
C GLU A 17 7.59 -0.35 -10.37
N LYS A 18 7.31 0.88 -9.91
CA LYS A 18 8.14 2.05 -10.25
C LYS A 18 9.53 1.95 -9.65
N GLN A 19 9.67 1.34 -8.47
CA GLN A 19 10.97 1.07 -7.87
C GLN A 19 11.82 0.11 -8.70
N VAL A 20 11.22 -0.96 -9.24
CA VAL A 20 11.90 -1.86 -10.18
C VAL A 20 12.36 -1.10 -11.43
N ASN A 21 11.50 -0.25 -12.00
CA ASN A 21 11.85 0.56 -13.16
C ASN A 21 12.99 1.54 -12.87
N ALA A 22 12.99 2.16 -11.70
CA ALA A 22 14.07 3.05 -11.27
C ALA A 22 15.41 2.30 -11.15
N GLN A 23 15.39 1.11 -10.53
CA GLN A 23 16.59 0.29 -10.37
C GLN A 23 17.10 -0.25 -11.72
N ALA A 24 16.21 -0.59 -12.65
CA ALA A 24 16.58 -0.97 -14.01
C ALA A 24 17.27 0.19 -14.77
N ALA A 25 16.81 1.42 -14.55
CA ALA A 25 17.45 2.61 -15.11
C ALA A 25 18.84 2.84 -14.52
N LEU A 26 19.04 2.62 -13.21
CA LEU A 26 20.36 2.72 -12.55
C LEU A 26 21.34 1.66 -13.09
N LEU A 27 20.89 0.43 -13.30
CA LEU A 27 21.68 -0.60 -13.98
C LEU A 27 22.04 -0.17 -15.42
N GLY A 28 21.12 0.46 -16.13
CA GLY A 28 21.37 1.04 -17.44
C GLY A 28 22.40 2.18 -17.40
N ALA A 29 22.40 2.99 -16.35
CA ALA A 29 23.40 4.04 -16.15
C ALA A 29 24.78 3.46 -15.84
N SER A 30 24.89 2.47 -14.95
CA SER A 30 26.18 1.84 -14.60
C SER A 30 26.86 1.16 -15.81
N LYS A 31 26.06 0.63 -16.73
CA LYS A 31 26.59 0.09 -18.02
C LYS A 31 27.18 1.18 -18.92
N ARG A 32 26.70 2.42 -18.80
CA ARG A 32 27.24 3.54 -19.58
C ARG A 32 28.57 4.07 -19.04
N ASP A 33 28.95 3.74 -17.81
CA ASP A 33 30.24 4.12 -17.22
C ASP A 33 31.45 3.49 -17.95
N TRP A 34 31.21 2.52 -18.83
CA TRP A 34 32.18 1.97 -19.74
C TRP A 34 32.42 2.84 -20.98
N LEU A 35 31.55 3.79 -21.27
CA LEU A 35 31.61 4.69 -22.40
C LEU A 35 32.30 6.01 -22.06
N PRO A 36 32.90 6.73 -23.02
CA PRO A 36 33.41 8.06 -22.81
C PRO A 36 32.28 9.04 -22.51
N SER A 37 32.51 9.90 -21.52
CA SER A 37 31.63 11.02 -21.16
C SER A 37 32.12 12.31 -21.84
N PHE A 38 31.20 13.01 -22.51
CA PHE A 38 31.48 14.29 -23.18
C PHE A 38 30.89 15.44 -22.36
N PHE A 39 31.69 16.45 -22.14
CA PHE A 39 31.29 17.66 -21.40
C PHE A 39 31.52 18.88 -22.27
N LEU A 40 30.61 19.83 -22.21
CA LEU A 40 30.76 21.14 -22.81
C LEU A 40 30.75 22.16 -21.68
N ASN A 41 31.91 22.72 -21.37
CA ASN A 41 32.06 23.77 -20.38
C ASN A 41 32.03 25.11 -21.09
N GLY A 42 31.19 26.03 -20.62
CA GLY A 42 31.11 27.38 -21.12
C GLY A 42 31.17 28.40 -19.98
N SER A 43 31.92 29.46 -20.16
CA SER A 43 31.88 30.59 -19.25
C SER A 43 31.65 31.87 -20.04
N PHE A 44 30.89 32.77 -19.46
CA PHE A 44 30.65 34.11 -19.95
C PHE A 44 30.75 35.07 -18.80
N GLY A 45 31.49 36.17 -18.97
CA GLY A 45 31.69 37.16 -17.91
C GLY A 45 32.37 38.42 -18.39
N TYR A 46 32.58 39.33 -17.47
CA TYR A 46 33.37 40.50 -17.68
C TYR A 46 34.62 40.45 -16.77
N ALA A 47 35.79 40.60 -17.33
CA ALA A 47 37.04 40.70 -16.59
C ALA A 47 37.71 42.05 -16.91
N SER A 48 37.89 42.92 -15.88
CA SER A 48 38.54 44.20 -16.01
C SER A 48 39.46 44.45 -14.80
N HIS A 49 40.58 45.17 -15.03
CA HIS A 49 41.49 45.57 -13.97
C HIS A 49 40.93 46.77 -13.17
N ASP A 50 40.09 47.61 -13.82
CA ASP A 50 39.44 48.76 -13.21
C ASP A 50 37.92 48.61 -13.22
N VAL A 51 37.28 48.99 -12.11
CA VAL A 51 35.81 48.95 -11.96
C VAL A 51 35.11 49.85 -12.98
N LYS A 52 35.76 50.95 -13.44
CA LYS A 52 35.23 51.86 -14.46
C LYS A 52 35.17 51.27 -15.88
N ASP A 53 35.88 50.18 -16.12
CA ASP A 53 35.94 49.49 -17.40
C ASP A 53 35.08 48.21 -17.42
N MET A 54 34.42 47.92 -16.32
CA MET A 54 33.44 46.82 -16.19
C MET A 54 32.21 47.12 -17.06
N GLY A 55 31.95 46.30 -18.08
CA GLY A 55 30.83 46.47 -19.01
C GLY A 55 31.21 47.07 -20.38
N LYS A 56 32.47 47.49 -20.59
CA LYS A 56 32.96 47.85 -21.92
C LYS A 56 33.18 46.59 -22.78
N LYS A 57 33.04 46.73 -24.12
CA LYS A 57 33.24 45.63 -25.07
C LYS A 57 34.59 44.90 -24.95
N GLY A 58 35.62 45.59 -24.45
CA GLY A 58 36.96 45.04 -24.25
C GLY A 58 37.14 44.19 -22.99
N SER A 59 36.20 44.25 -22.04
CA SER A 59 36.25 43.45 -20.82
C SER A 59 35.36 42.19 -20.88
N MET A 60 34.66 41.96 -21.98
CA MET A 60 33.85 40.77 -22.17
C MET A 60 34.75 39.57 -22.48
N THR A 61 34.65 38.54 -21.65
CA THR A 61 35.34 37.27 -21.81
C THR A 61 34.32 36.16 -21.98
N TRP A 62 34.55 35.28 -22.92
CA TRP A 62 33.80 34.08 -23.09
C TRP A 62 34.73 32.92 -23.43
N SER A 63 34.37 31.71 -23.01
CA SER A 63 35.07 30.51 -23.37
C SER A 63 34.07 29.36 -23.57
N ILE A 64 34.34 28.53 -24.56
CA ILE A 64 33.65 27.24 -24.80
C ILE A 64 34.75 26.20 -24.91
N ALA A 65 34.72 25.25 -23.99
CA ALA A 65 35.72 24.15 -23.93
C ALA A 65 35.02 22.79 -23.95
N PRO A 66 34.95 22.12 -25.10
CA PRO A 66 34.54 20.70 -25.13
C PRO A 66 35.62 19.85 -24.47
N SER A 67 35.21 18.89 -23.63
CA SER A 67 36.11 17.93 -23.00
C SER A 67 35.51 16.55 -23.02
N MET A 68 36.40 15.54 -23.10
CA MET A 68 36.02 14.11 -23.07
C MET A 68 36.81 13.45 -21.94
N THR A 69 36.10 12.69 -21.12
CA THR A 69 36.71 11.83 -20.09
C THR A 69 36.33 10.39 -20.33
N TRP A 70 37.33 9.51 -20.41
CA TRP A 70 37.13 8.09 -20.58
C TRP A 70 38.00 7.31 -19.60
N ASN A 71 37.33 6.57 -18.70
CA ASN A 71 37.97 5.73 -17.69
C ASN A 71 38.23 4.32 -18.30
N ILE A 72 39.31 4.15 -19.08
CA ILE A 72 39.63 2.89 -19.78
C ILE A 72 40.02 1.79 -18.78
N PHE A 73 40.69 2.15 -17.68
CA PHE A 73 41.11 1.20 -16.65
C PHE A 73 40.69 1.69 -15.24
N THR A 74 39.82 0.91 -14.60
CA THR A 74 39.25 1.26 -13.28
C THR A 74 39.58 0.20 -12.19
N GLY A 75 40.51 -0.73 -12.48
CA GLY A 75 40.84 -1.81 -11.55
C GLY A 75 39.67 -2.73 -11.18
N GLY A 76 38.71 -2.90 -12.10
CA GLY A 76 37.52 -3.74 -11.89
C GLY A 76 36.35 -3.05 -11.20
N ARG A 77 36.47 -1.76 -10.80
CA ARG A 77 35.42 -1.02 -10.11
C ARG A 77 34.10 -0.99 -10.90
N ASN A 78 34.15 -0.67 -12.20
CA ASN A 78 32.94 -0.60 -13.04
C ASN A 78 32.23 -1.95 -13.16
N ALA A 79 33.01 -3.06 -13.22
CA ALA A 79 32.44 -4.40 -13.27
C ALA A 79 31.75 -4.79 -11.94
N GLN A 80 32.30 -4.38 -10.80
CA GLN A 80 31.67 -4.64 -9.50
C GLN A 80 30.44 -3.74 -9.30
N GLU A 81 30.49 -2.50 -9.76
CA GLU A 81 29.33 -1.60 -9.73
C GLU A 81 28.17 -2.15 -10.56
N GLU A 82 28.42 -2.64 -11.77
CA GLU A 82 27.40 -3.29 -12.59
C GLU A 82 26.79 -4.52 -11.89
N ARG A 83 27.63 -5.34 -11.24
CA ARG A 83 27.17 -6.50 -10.47
C ARG A 83 26.30 -6.08 -9.26
N LEU A 84 26.70 -5.02 -8.57
CA LEU A 84 25.95 -4.46 -7.46
C LEU A 84 24.57 -3.99 -7.94
N GLN A 85 24.51 -3.19 -9.01
CA GLN A 85 23.25 -2.68 -9.57
C GLN A 85 22.34 -3.81 -10.07
N ARG A 86 22.92 -4.89 -10.60
CA ARG A 86 22.18 -6.08 -11.01
C ARG A 86 21.58 -6.80 -9.81
N ALA A 87 22.34 -7.00 -8.73
CA ALA A 87 21.84 -7.62 -7.51
C ALA A 87 20.72 -6.78 -6.85
N GLN A 88 20.85 -5.45 -6.85
CA GLN A 88 19.81 -4.54 -6.37
C GLN A 88 18.53 -4.57 -7.24
N LEU A 89 18.68 -4.77 -8.55
CA LEU A 89 17.53 -4.99 -9.43
C LEU A 89 16.80 -6.28 -9.08
N ASP A 90 17.54 -7.37 -8.90
CA ASP A 90 16.97 -8.66 -8.50
C ASP A 90 16.27 -8.58 -7.14
N GLU A 91 16.85 -7.84 -6.18
CA GLU A 91 16.21 -7.54 -4.91
C GLU A 91 14.89 -6.77 -5.09
N SER A 92 14.89 -5.73 -5.92
CA SER A 92 13.68 -4.92 -6.20
C SER A 92 12.57 -5.75 -6.86
N ILE A 93 12.93 -6.68 -7.75
CA ILE A 93 11.99 -7.61 -8.38
C ILE A 93 11.38 -8.56 -7.34
N ASN A 94 12.20 -9.10 -6.43
CA ASN A 94 11.72 -9.96 -5.35
C ASN A 94 10.81 -9.20 -4.38
N GLN A 95 11.14 -7.96 -4.08
CA GLN A 95 10.29 -7.07 -3.26
C GLN A 95 8.95 -6.78 -3.93
N PHE A 96 8.94 -6.51 -5.23
CA PHE A 96 7.70 -6.36 -6.00
C PHE A 96 6.84 -7.62 -5.95
N ASN A 97 7.43 -8.80 -6.21
CA ASN A 97 6.72 -10.07 -6.14
C ASN A 97 6.12 -10.32 -4.74
N ASN A 98 6.87 -10.03 -3.68
CA ASN A 98 6.40 -10.15 -2.30
C ASN A 98 5.23 -9.18 -2.02
N THR A 99 5.30 -7.94 -2.50
CA THR A 99 4.21 -6.97 -2.38
C THR A 99 2.93 -7.46 -3.08
N VAL A 100 3.06 -8.04 -4.28
CA VAL A 100 1.92 -8.62 -5.01
C VAL A 100 1.32 -9.80 -4.24
N LEU A 101 2.14 -10.72 -3.73
CA LEU A 101 1.67 -11.85 -2.94
C LEU A 101 0.94 -11.41 -1.66
N THR A 102 1.48 -10.43 -0.95
CA THR A 102 0.86 -9.83 0.23
C THR A 102 -0.49 -9.18 -0.12
N ALA A 103 -0.56 -8.45 -1.24
CA ALA A 103 -1.80 -7.85 -1.71
C ALA A 103 -2.88 -8.89 -2.02
N VAL A 104 -2.52 -10.00 -2.66
CA VAL A 104 -3.44 -11.13 -2.89
C VAL A 104 -3.95 -11.72 -1.58
N GLN A 105 -3.05 -11.97 -0.64
CA GLN A 105 -3.38 -12.51 0.67
C GLN A 105 -4.33 -11.59 1.46
N GLU A 106 -4.08 -10.28 1.44
CA GLU A 106 -4.95 -9.29 2.10
C GLU A 106 -6.37 -9.32 1.52
N VAL A 107 -6.50 -9.37 0.19
CA VAL A 107 -7.81 -9.45 -0.47
C VAL A 107 -8.53 -10.74 -0.11
N ASP A 108 -7.86 -11.88 -0.13
CA ASP A 108 -8.46 -13.18 0.21
C ASP A 108 -8.91 -13.22 1.68
N ASN A 109 -8.08 -12.71 2.59
CA ASN A 109 -8.42 -12.58 4.00
C ASN A 109 -9.63 -11.66 4.23
N ALA A 110 -9.67 -10.49 3.56
CA ALA A 110 -10.76 -9.54 3.68
C ALA A 110 -12.08 -10.11 3.12
N MET A 111 -12.04 -10.79 1.98
CA MET A 111 -13.20 -11.49 1.40
C MET A 111 -13.71 -12.59 2.33
N SER A 112 -12.83 -13.38 2.90
CA SER A 112 -13.16 -14.45 3.83
C SER A 112 -13.75 -13.90 5.13
N ALA A 113 -13.19 -12.81 5.68
CA ALA A 113 -13.70 -12.13 6.86
C ALA A 113 -15.12 -11.58 6.61
N TYR A 114 -15.34 -10.92 5.48
CA TYR A 114 -16.66 -10.40 5.10
C TYR A 114 -17.69 -11.53 4.96
N LYS A 115 -17.36 -12.61 4.24
CA LYS A 115 -18.22 -13.77 4.07
C LYS A 115 -18.62 -14.40 5.42
N ASN A 116 -17.65 -14.49 6.34
CA ASN A 116 -17.90 -15.07 7.67
C ASN A 116 -18.73 -14.11 8.56
N SER A 117 -18.53 -12.79 8.45
CA SER A 117 -19.34 -11.80 9.17
C SER A 117 -20.84 -11.88 8.78
N ILE A 118 -21.14 -12.11 7.50
CA ILE A 118 -22.53 -12.32 7.04
C ILE A 118 -23.13 -13.59 7.66
N LYS A 119 -22.38 -14.70 7.70
CA LYS A 119 -22.83 -15.92 8.37
C LYS A 119 -23.10 -15.70 9.86
N GLN A 120 -22.23 -14.92 10.52
CA GLN A 120 -22.42 -14.56 11.92
C GLN A 120 -23.70 -13.76 12.15
N ILE A 121 -24.04 -12.80 11.27
CA ILE A 121 -25.31 -12.06 11.35
C ILE A 121 -26.51 -13.01 11.26
N VAL A 122 -26.47 -14.00 10.36
CA VAL A 122 -27.55 -14.99 10.24
C VAL A 122 -27.71 -15.78 11.52
N ALA A 123 -26.62 -16.27 12.11
CA ALA A 123 -26.65 -17.01 13.38
C ALA A 123 -27.14 -16.13 14.55
N CYS A 124 -26.72 -14.87 14.62
CA CYS A 124 -27.19 -13.94 15.66
C CYS A 124 -28.67 -13.59 15.50
N ARG A 125 -29.21 -13.54 14.28
CA ARG A 125 -30.66 -13.34 14.05
C ARG A 125 -31.46 -14.54 14.57
N GLU A 126 -31.00 -15.76 14.29
CA GLU A 126 -31.64 -16.96 14.79
C GLU A 126 -31.60 -17.02 16.32
N MET A 127 -30.44 -16.74 16.92
CA MET A 127 -30.31 -16.65 18.38
C MET A 127 -31.27 -15.61 19.00
N LEU A 128 -31.43 -14.44 18.35
CA LEU A 128 -32.36 -13.43 18.80
C LEU A 128 -33.82 -13.89 18.68
N TYR A 129 -34.17 -14.58 17.59
CA TYR A 129 -35.52 -15.13 17.39
C TYR A 129 -35.87 -16.13 18.49
N GLN A 130 -35.00 -17.11 18.75
CA GLN A 130 -35.18 -18.11 19.81
C GLN A 130 -35.21 -17.46 21.20
N GLY A 131 -34.40 -16.42 21.41
CA GLY A 131 -34.42 -15.64 22.67
C GLY A 131 -35.73 -14.89 22.92
N LYS A 132 -36.36 -14.37 21.85
CA LYS A 132 -37.70 -13.75 21.94
C LYS A 132 -38.77 -14.75 22.32
N GLU A 133 -38.82 -15.91 21.66
CA GLU A 133 -39.76 -16.98 21.97
C GLU A 133 -39.59 -17.47 23.43
N ALA A 134 -38.32 -17.66 23.86
CA ALA A 134 -38.05 -18.06 25.24
C ALA A 134 -38.52 -16.97 26.29
N PHE A 135 -38.36 -15.71 25.97
CA PHE A 135 -38.86 -14.61 26.83
C PHE A 135 -40.39 -14.61 26.87
N GLU A 136 -41.10 -14.72 25.75
CA GLU A 136 -42.55 -14.77 25.67
C GLU A 136 -43.11 -15.96 26.45
N LEU A 137 -42.52 -17.14 26.26
CA LEU A 137 -42.90 -18.36 27.01
C LEU A 137 -42.69 -18.15 28.54
N SER A 138 -41.55 -17.59 28.93
CA SER A 138 -41.28 -17.31 30.36
C SER A 138 -42.31 -16.36 30.99
N LEU A 139 -42.72 -15.34 30.21
CA LEU A 139 -43.74 -14.37 30.64
C LEU A 139 -45.12 -15.03 30.77
N ASP A 140 -45.51 -15.92 29.87
CA ASP A 140 -46.77 -16.62 29.90
C ASP A 140 -46.84 -17.63 31.06
N LEU A 141 -45.77 -18.39 31.30
CA LEU A 141 -45.66 -19.25 32.47
C LEU A 141 -45.77 -18.51 33.79
N TYR A 142 -45.16 -17.30 33.88
CA TYR A 142 -45.27 -16.44 35.05
C TYR A 142 -46.71 -15.97 35.23
N LYS A 143 -47.43 -15.52 34.19
CA LYS A 143 -48.85 -15.12 34.26
C LYS A 143 -49.75 -16.24 34.77
N GLN A 144 -49.40 -17.50 34.45
CA GLN A 144 -50.12 -18.70 34.92
C GLN A 144 -49.71 -19.14 36.33
N GLY A 145 -48.78 -18.44 36.98
CA GLY A 145 -48.25 -18.76 38.30
C GLY A 145 -47.34 -19.99 38.36
N LEU A 146 -46.84 -20.46 37.22
CA LEU A 146 -46.06 -21.69 37.11
C LEU A 146 -44.55 -21.46 37.32
N THR A 147 -44.09 -20.22 37.22
CA THR A 147 -42.66 -19.88 37.38
C THR A 147 -42.50 -18.57 38.19
N PRO A 148 -41.39 -18.40 38.94
CA PRO A 148 -41.08 -17.14 39.64
C PRO A 148 -40.70 -16.05 38.62
N PHE A 149 -40.96 -14.78 39.00
CA PHE A 149 -40.62 -13.60 38.16
C PHE A 149 -39.12 -13.49 37.82
N GLN A 150 -38.25 -14.07 38.65
CA GLN A 150 -36.82 -14.12 38.40
C GLN A 150 -36.48 -14.71 37.01
N ASN A 151 -37.21 -15.78 36.60
CA ASN A 151 -37.00 -16.41 35.30
C ASN A 151 -37.33 -15.45 34.12
N VAL A 152 -38.34 -14.60 34.27
CA VAL A 152 -38.69 -13.57 33.28
C VAL A 152 -37.60 -12.54 33.18
N LEU A 153 -37.03 -12.08 34.32
CA LEU A 153 -35.91 -11.12 34.33
C LEU A 153 -34.67 -11.69 33.69
N ASP A 154 -34.34 -12.96 33.91
CA ASP A 154 -33.18 -13.62 33.32
C ASP A 154 -33.36 -13.83 31.82
N ALA A 155 -34.56 -14.19 31.38
CA ALA A 155 -34.89 -14.25 29.95
C ALA A 155 -34.80 -12.87 29.28
N GLN A 156 -35.26 -11.81 29.93
CA GLN A 156 -35.16 -10.44 29.43
C GLN A 156 -33.70 -9.96 29.31
N ARG A 157 -32.87 -10.25 30.31
CA ARG A 157 -31.41 -9.94 30.25
C ARG A 157 -30.72 -10.65 29.13
N SER A 158 -31.07 -11.93 28.92
CA SER A 158 -30.53 -12.74 27.80
C SER A 158 -30.96 -12.15 26.47
N LEU A 159 -32.22 -11.76 26.30
CA LEU A 159 -32.75 -11.12 25.09
C LEU A 159 -32.00 -9.83 24.77
N LEU A 160 -31.81 -8.94 25.74
CA LEU A 160 -31.02 -7.72 25.56
C LEU A 160 -29.56 -8.01 25.12
N THR A 161 -28.98 -9.08 25.70
CA THR A 161 -27.64 -9.50 25.30
C THR A 161 -27.59 -9.96 23.84
N TYR A 162 -28.60 -10.71 23.38
CA TYR A 162 -28.72 -11.17 22.00
C TYR A 162 -28.95 -10.00 21.02
N GLU A 163 -29.77 -9.02 21.39
CA GLU A 163 -29.96 -7.81 20.61
C GLU A 163 -28.66 -7.03 20.43
N ASN A 164 -27.93 -6.79 21.52
CA ASN A 164 -26.63 -6.13 21.50
C ASN A 164 -25.62 -6.90 20.63
N THR A 165 -25.62 -8.22 20.73
CA THR A 165 -24.74 -9.08 19.94
C THR A 165 -25.04 -8.96 18.44
N LEU A 166 -26.31 -8.95 18.05
CA LEU A 166 -26.72 -8.74 16.65
C LEU A 166 -26.31 -7.36 16.14
N VAL A 167 -26.47 -6.29 16.93
CA VAL A 167 -26.05 -4.94 16.54
C VAL A 167 -24.54 -4.88 16.34
N LYS A 168 -23.75 -5.46 17.26
CA LYS A 168 -22.30 -5.56 17.14
C LYS A 168 -21.87 -6.35 15.89
N ALA A 169 -22.52 -7.49 15.60
CA ALA A 169 -22.25 -8.29 14.42
C ALA A 169 -22.52 -7.53 13.11
N LYS A 170 -23.60 -6.75 13.04
CA LYS A 170 -23.90 -5.86 11.91
C LYS A 170 -22.83 -4.80 11.73
N GLY A 171 -22.43 -4.12 12.82
CA GLY A 171 -21.36 -3.12 12.79
C GLY A 171 -20.02 -3.72 12.31
N TYR A 172 -19.66 -4.89 12.82
CA TYR A 172 -18.46 -5.60 12.42
C TYR A 172 -18.48 -5.98 10.92
N SER A 173 -19.63 -6.40 10.39
CA SER A 173 -19.76 -6.69 8.95
C SER A 173 -19.51 -5.47 8.08
N LEU A 174 -19.93 -4.27 8.49
CA LEU A 174 -19.62 -3.03 7.77
C LEU A 174 -18.12 -2.71 7.80
N VAL A 175 -17.45 -2.95 8.92
CA VAL A 175 -16.00 -2.80 9.02
C VAL A 175 -15.29 -3.76 8.06
N CYS A 176 -15.68 -5.03 8.03
CA CYS A 176 -15.14 -6.02 7.09
C CYS A 176 -15.38 -5.62 5.62
N LEU A 177 -16.53 -5.04 5.31
CA LEU A 177 -16.84 -4.52 3.98
C LEU A 177 -15.88 -3.39 3.58
N VAL A 178 -15.64 -2.42 4.46
CA VAL A 178 -14.70 -1.32 4.22
C VAL A 178 -13.28 -1.84 4.05
N GLN A 179 -12.85 -2.80 4.88
CA GLN A 179 -11.54 -3.45 4.75
C GLN A 179 -11.39 -4.18 3.42
N MET A 180 -12.44 -4.84 2.92
CA MET A 180 -12.44 -5.46 1.61
C MET A 180 -12.25 -4.43 0.48
N TYR A 181 -12.93 -3.27 0.56
CA TYR A 181 -12.72 -2.19 -0.41
C TYR A 181 -11.30 -1.62 -0.34
N GLN A 182 -10.74 -1.45 0.86
CA GLN A 182 -9.36 -0.99 1.04
C GLN A 182 -8.35 -1.99 0.43
N ALA A 183 -8.53 -3.28 0.69
CA ALA A 183 -7.67 -4.34 0.14
C ALA A 183 -7.72 -4.40 -1.40
N LEU A 184 -8.86 -4.07 -2.00
CA LEU A 184 -9.02 -3.99 -3.46
C LEU A 184 -8.41 -2.71 -4.08
N GLY A 185 -7.81 -1.85 -3.28
CA GLY A 185 -7.17 -0.62 -3.74
C GLY A 185 -8.10 0.59 -3.71
N GLY A 186 -9.10 0.61 -2.83
CA GLY A 186 -10.16 1.61 -2.70
C GLY A 186 -9.70 3.05 -2.93
N GLY A 187 -10.24 3.66 -3.96
CA GLY A 187 -9.94 5.00 -4.44
C GLY A 187 -10.84 5.34 -5.62
N TRP A 188 -12.03 4.78 -5.60
CA TRP A 188 -13.07 5.00 -6.59
C TRP A 188 -13.92 6.21 -6.23
#